data_594844cc3955946fddfff53d8c504e1f
#
_entry.id   594844cc3955946fddfff53d8c504e1f
#
_cell.length_a   1.000
_cell.length_b   1.000
_cell.length_c   1.000
_cell.angle_alpha   90.00
_cell.angle_beta   90.00
_cell.angle_gamma   90.00
#
_symmetry.space_group_name_H-M   'P 1'
#
loop_
_entity.id
_entity.type
_entity.pdbx_description
1 polymer ?
#
loop_
_entity_poly.entity_id
_entity_poly.type
_entity_poly.pdbx_seq_one_letter_code
_entity_poly.pdbx_strand_id
1 'polypeptide(L)'
;MKKYRILPLLLIVCLLLTAAFPAAAAKSTADNSADVPQSTANVSSDGVPQSTVQAAEGSYVLGSDAVKSALDEKLGANCVLLVDEDSGQYYYTRNIDTKAYPASLTKIMTLLLAVEAVERGDVQLDDTVTAYADCNADMVEGASNADIKVGETMTFEDFLYCAMISSANEACNVVAEYVCGSISAFVQRMNARAQELGCTGTHFVNPHGLPNDDHYTTAHDLYRITKEALSHELFATICNTVKHTVPATNLSDERTLSNTNGLINPESPMYRGYYYEYAKGVKTGHTEAAGYCLVSTAEKDGVRLLCVVLGGKGTARANGTTDFGSFSD
;
A
#
# COMPACT_ATOMS: atom_id res chain seq x y z
N MET A 1 25.81 21.70 -19.50
CA MET A 1 25.52 21.11 -18.17
C MET A 1 24.67 19.88 -18.39
N LYS A 2 25.23 18.68 -18.20
CA LYS A 2 24.56 17.40 -18.45
C LYS A 2 23.59 17.15 -17.29
N LYS A 3 22.27 17.16 -17.58
CA LYS A 3 21.23 16.76 -16.63
C LYS A 3 21.27 15.22 -16.51
N TYR A 4 21.91 14.70 -15.47
CA TYR A 4 21.70 13.32 -15.07
C TYR A 4 20.32 13.24 -14.38
N ARG A 5 19.32 12.77 -15.10
CA ARG A 5 18.07 12.32 -14.50
C ARG A 5 18.39 11.00 -13.80
N ILE A 6 18.29 10.98 -12.48
CA ILE A 6 18.31 9.75 -11.72
C ILE A 6 17.00 9.03 -12.09
N LEU A 7 17.13 7.90 -12.77
CA LEU A 7 15.99 7.03 -13.08
C LEU A 7 15.56 6.38 -11.75
N PRO A 8 14.26 6.32 -11.43
CA PRO A 8 13.78 5.54 -10.28
C PRO A 8 14.21 4.08 -10.39
N LEU A 9 14.46 3.43 -9.26
CA LEU A 9 14.92 2.04 -9.17
C LEU A 9 14.05 1.08 -9.99
N LEU A 10 12.73 1.34 -10.05
CA LEU A 10 11.79 0.59 -10.88
C LEU A 10 12.21 0.52 -12.36
N LEU A 11 12.80 1.59 -12.89
CA LEU A 11 13.25 1.62 -14.29
C LEU A 11 14.49 0.74 -14.52
N ILE A 12 15.37 0.65 -13.53
CA ILE A 12 16.57 -0.19 -13.60
C ILE A 12 16.17 -1.67 -13.60
N VAL A 13 15.21 -2.06 -12.78
CA VAL A 13 14.69 -3.44 -12.74
C VAL A 13 13.97 -3.81 -14.05
N CYS A 14 13.15 -2.93 -14.62
CA CYS A 14 12.52 -3.15 -15.93
C CYS A 14 13.54 -3.28 -17.08
N LEU A 15 14.63 -2.49 -17.06
CA LEU A 15 15.69 -2.56 -18.07
C LEU A 15 16.55 -3.83 -17.96
N LEU A 16 16.74 -4.36 -16.74
CA LEU A 16 17.47 -5.60 -16.52
C LEU A 16 16.65 -6.85 -16.92
N LEU A 17 15.32 -6.80 -16.78
CA LEU A 17 14.43 -7.89 -17.17
C LEU A 17 14.35 -8.08 -18.71
N THR A 18 14.47 -7.01 -19.51
CA THR A 18 14.45 -7.11 -20.97
C THR A 18 15.71 -7.75 -21.55
N ALA A 19 16.81 -7.82 -20.80
CA ALA A 19 18.07 -8.42 -21.23
C ALA A 19 18.24 -9.93 -20.92
N ALA A 20 17.31 -10.53 -20.15
CA ALA A 20 17.51 -11.86 -19.57
C ALA A 20 16.66 -13.02 -20.14
N PHE A 21 15.81 -12.78 -21.15
CA PHE A 21 15.00 -13.86 -21.74
C PHE A 21 15.40 -14.22 -23.17
N PRO A 22 16.08 -15.38 -23.40
CA PRO A 22 16.09 -16.00 -24.71
C PRO A 22 14.74 -16.72 -24.93
N ALA A 23 14.08 -16.42 -26.04
CA ALA A 23 12.87 -17.09 -26.47
C ALA A 23 13.12 -18.59 -26.66
N ALA A 24 12.56 -19.43 -25.80
CA ALA A 24 12.54 -20.87 -25.95
C ALA A 24 11.35 -21.24 -26.84
N ALA A 25 11.64 -21.62 -28.09
CA ALA A 25 10.66 -22.15 -29.03
C ALA A 25 10.17 -23.54 -28.56
N ALA A 26 8.87 -23.67 -28.40
CA ALA A 26 8.21 -24.95 -28.12
C ALA A 26 8.32 -25.88 -29.32
N LYS A 27 8.88 -27.06 -29.13
CA LYS A 27 8.68 -28.23 -29.99
C LYS A 27 7.82 -29.26 -29.28
N SER A 28 6.64 -29.50 -29.84
CA SER A 28 5.76 -30.62 -29.51
C SER A 28 6.36 -31.93 -30.01
N THR A 29 6.45 -32.94 -29.12
CA THR A 29 6.32 -34.32 -29.53
C THR A 29 5.61 -35.09 -28.42
N ALA A 30 4.49 -35.69 -28.80
CA ALA A 30 3.77 -36.67 -27.99
C ALA A 30 4.54 -37.99 -27.96
N ASP A 31 4.62 -38.68 -26.83
CA ASP A 31 4.28 -40.09 -26.76
C ASP A 31 4.08 -40.61 -25.33
N ASN A 32 3.30 -41.69 -25.26
CA ASN A 32 2.60 -42.37 -24.21
C ASN A 32 3.44 -43.06 -23.11
N SER A 33 2.78 -43.20 -22.00
CA SER A 33 2.47 -44.41 -21.18
C SER A 33 2.94 -44.40 -19.73
N ALA A 34 1.94 -44.51 -18.87
CA ALA A 34 1.81 -45.29 -17.61
C ALA A 34 2.88 -45.15 -16.51
N ASP A 35 2.48 -44.55 -15.38
CA ASP A 35 2.33 -45.30 -14.10
C ASP A 35 1.76 -44.35 -13.02
N VAL A 36 0.65 -44.81 -12.38
CA VAL A 36 0.00 -44.13 -11.26
C VAL A 36 0.45 -44.82 -9.96
N PRO A 37 1.04 -44.10 -8.99
CA PRO A 37 1.06 -44.61 -7.62
C PRO A 37 -0.18 -44.13 -6.87
N GLN A 38 -0.97 -45.08 -6.40
CA GLN A 38 -2.06 -44.88 -5.45
C GLN A 38 -1.49 -44.33 -4.13
N SER A 39 -1.94 -43.14 -3.74
CA SER A 39 -1.79 -42.62 -2.37
C SER A 39 -3.07 -42.86 -1.60
N THR A 40 -3.01 -43.68 -0.57
CA THR A 40 -4.05 -43.94 0.40
C THR A 40 -4.32 -42.68 1.24
N ALA A 41 -5.48 -42.08 1.08
CA ALA A 41 -5.96 -41.00 1.95
C ALA A 41 -6.49 -41.59 3.25
N ASN A 42 -5.90 -41.24 4.37
CA ASN A 42 -6.50 -41.38 5.69
C ASN A 42 -7.45 -40.19 5.92
N VAL A 43 -8.74 -40.47 5.98
CA VAL A 43 -9.78 -39.52 6.34
C VAL A 43 -9.91 -39.52 7.87
N SER A 44 -9.53 -38.43 8.51
CA SER A 44 -9.88 -38.12 9.90
C SER A 44 -11.18 -37.31 9.90
N SER A 45 -12.10 -37.74 10.76
CA SER A 45 -13.42 -37.17 10.95
C SER A 45 -13.36 -35.86 11.69
N ASP A 46 -13.31 -34.72 11.00
CA ASP A 46 -13.84 -33.42 11.43
C ASP A 46 -13.74 -32.47 10.23
N GLY A 47 -14.88 -32.27 9.59
CA GLY A 47 -14.97 -31.61 8.28
C GLY A 47 -14.85 -30.08 8.35
N VAL A 48 -13.63 -29.58 8.49
CA VAL A 48 -13.27 -28.18 8.16
C VAL A 48 -12.05 -28.26 7.25
N PRO A 49 -12.10 -27.73 6.00
CA PRO A 49 -10.91 -27.65 5.18
C PRO A 49 -9.98 -26.61 5.80
N GLN A 50 -8.96 -27.04 6.50
CA GLN A 50 -7.79 -26.21 6.76
C GLN A 50 -7.05 -26.02 5.44
N SER A 51 -7.27 -24.91 4.78
CA SER A 51 -6.43 -24.43 3.71
C SER A 51 -5.10 -24.00 4.35
N THR A 52 -4.16 -24.94 4.47
CA THR A 52 -2.77 -24.60 4.70
C THR A 52 -2.24 -23.96 3.41
N VAL A 53 -2.36 -22.66 3.28
CA VAL A 53 -1.53 -21.89 2.37
C VAL A 53 -0.14 -21.87 3.01
N GLN A 54 0.66 -22.91 2.73
CA GLN A 54 2.12 -22.78 2.85
C GLN A 54 2.51 -21.68 1.86
N ALA A 55 2.89 -20.52 2.38
CA ALA A 55 3.60 -19.53 1.59
C ALA A 55 4.82 -20.22 1.02
N ALA A 56 4.85 -20.42 -0.29
CA ALA A 56 6.06 -20.84 -0.98
C ALA A 56 7.09 -19.75 -0.65
N GLU A 57 8.18 -20.12 0.03
CA GLU A 57 9.33 -19.26 0.19
C GLU A 57 9.75 -18.83 -1.22
N GLY A 58 9.58 -17.53 -1.52
CA GLY A 58 9.88 -17.00 -2.84
C GLY A 58 11.33 -17.26 -3.19
N SER A 59 11.56 -18.02 -4.26
CA SER A 59 12.89 -18.17 -4.80
C SER A 59 13.35 -16.80 -5.30
N TYR A 60 14.46 -16.30 -4.75
CA TYR A 60 15.05 -15.03 -5.17
C TYR A 60 15.59 -15.13 -6.59
N VAL A 61 15.11 -14.27 -7.48
CA VAL A 61 15.71 -14.06 -8.81
C VAL A 61 16.12 -12.61 -8.96
N LEU A 62 17.06 -12.18 -8.16
CA LEU A 62 17.88 -11.05 -8.54
C LEU A 62 19.21 -11.57 -9.07
N GLY A 63 19.61 -11.02 -10.22
CA GLY A 63 20.94 -11.25 -10.76
C GLY A 63 21.98 -11.00 -9.67
N SER A 64 22.90 -11.89 -9.55
CA SER A 64 24.09 -11.98 -8.70
C SER A 64 24.06 -11.22 -7.36
N ASP A 65 24.68 -11.79 -6.33
CA ASP A 65 24.96 -11.15 -5.02
C ASP A 65 25.55 -9.74 -5.15
N ALA A 66 26.25 -9.45 -6.25
CA ALA A 66 26.78 -8.14 -6.56
C ALA A 66 25.71 -7.07 -6.79
N VAL A 67 24.59 -7.39 -7.43
CA VAL A 67 23.47 -6.43 -7.64
C VAL A 67 22.79 -6.17 -6.31
N LYS A 68 22.53 -7.21 -5.51
CA LYS A 68 21.96 -7.03 -4.17
C LYS A 68 22.87 -6.16 -3.29
N SER A 69 24.18 -6.42 -3.26
CA SER A 69 25.14 -5.64 -2.51
C SER A 69 25.17 -4.16 -2.95
N ALA A 70 25.16 -3.91 -4.27
CA ALA A 70 25.12 -2.54 -4.80
C ALA A 70 23.83 -1.79 -4.46
N LEU A 71 22.70 -2.48 -4.38
CA LEU A 71 21.44 -1.91 -3.89
C LEU A 71 21.49 -1.67 -2.38
N ASP A 72 22.04 -2.61 -1.61
CA ASP A 72 22.18 -2.47 -0.15
C ASP A 72 23.00 -1.23 0.24
N GLU A 73 24.02 -0.86 -0.57
CA GLU A 73 24.83 0.35 -0.36
C GLU A 73 24.10 1.65 -0.73
N LYS A 74 23.17 1.61 -1.67
CA LYS A 74 22.48 2.81 -2.20
C LYS A 74 21.19 3.14 -1.46
N LEU A 75 20.44 2.12 -1.03
CA LEU A 75 19.14 2.31 -0.40
C LEU A 75 19.30 2.83 1.02
N GLY A 76 18.64 3.95 1.31
CA GLY A 76 18.62 4.58 2.64
C GLY A 76 17.53 4.08 3.57
N ALA A 77 16.54 3.35 3.04
CA ALA A 77 15.40 2.85 3.80
C ALA A 77 15.76 1.67 4.70
N ASN A 78 15.04 1.56 5.83
CA ASN A 78 15.26 0.50 6.81
C ASN A 78 14.72 -0.85 6.34
N CYS A 79 13.50 -0.87 5.78
CA CYS A 79 12.85 -2.08 5.29
C CYS A 79 12.40 -1.86 3.85
N VAL A 80 12.68 -2.82 2.97
CA VAL A 80 12.32 -2.74 1.55
C VAL A 80 11.88 -4.12 1.06
N LEU A 81 10.77 -4.16 0.33
CA LEU A 81 10.30 -5.33 -0.41
C LEU A 81 9.94 -4.90 -1.83
N LEU A 82 10.51 -5.56 -2.83
CA LEU A 82 10.11 -5.45 -4.22
C LEU A 82 9.67 -6.82 -4.70
N VAL A 83 8.44 -6.92 -5.20
CA VAL A 83 7.81 -8.18 -5.58
C VAL A 83 7.09 -8.05 -6.92
N ASP A 84 7.11 -9.11 -7.70
CA ASP A 84 6.24 -9.32 -8.86
C ASP A 84 4.85 -9.73 -8.38
N GLU A 85 3.82 -8.94 -8.71
CA GLU A 85 2.47 -9.18 -8.20
C GLU A 85 1.83 -10.46 -8.75
N ASP A 86 2.17 -10.84 -9.98
CA ASP A 86 1.56 -11.99 -10.65
C ASP A 86 2.16 -13.31 -10.18
N SER A 87 3.49 -13.39 -10.13
CA SER A 87 4.19 -14.60 -9.71
C SER A 87 4.38 -14.71 -8.21
N GLY A 88 4.29 -13.60 -7.47
CA GLY A 88 4.65 -13.52 -6.05
C GLY A 88 6.16 -13.63 -5.80
N GLN A 89 6.98 -13.50 -6.85
CA GLN A 89 8.42 -13.60 -6.75
C GLN A 89 9.04 -12.33 -6.18
N TYR A 90 9.91 -12.48 -5.17
CA TYR A 90 10.63 -11.35 -4.57
C TYR A 90 11.88 -11.02 -5.40
N TYR A 91 11.94 -9.80 -5.90
CA TYR A 91 13.13 -9.29 -6.59
C TYR A 91 14.16 -8.70 -5.65
N TYR A 92 13.70 -8.04 -4.57
CA TYR A 92 14.59 -7.49 -3.55
C TYR A 92 13.93 -7.51 -2.18
N THR A 93 14.73 -7.82 -1.14
CA THR A 93 14.27 -7.81 0.24
C THR A 93 15.33 -7.26 1.18
N ARG A 94 14.91 -6.40 2.10
CA ARG A 94 15.70 -5.92 3.23
C ARG A 94 14.78 -5.83 4.46
N ASN A 95 15.11 -6.55 5.52
CA ASN A 95 14.41 -6.47 6.81
C ASN A 95 12.89 -6.58 6.71
N ILE A 96 12.38 -7.44 5.81
CA ILE A 96 10.95 -7.46 5.45
C ILE A 96 10.03 -7.84 6.61
N ASP A 97 10.52 -8.58 7.61
CA ASP A 97 9.77 -9.02 8.79
C ASP A 97 10.11 -8.20 10.04
N THR A 98 10.93 -7.14 9.90
CA THR A 98 11.22 -6.22 11.01
C THR A 98 10.04 -5.29 11.25
N LYS A 99 9.60 -5.18 12.51
CA LYS A 99 8.54 -4.24 12.91
C LYS A 99 8.96 -2.81 12.67
N ALA A 100 8.07 -2.03 12.07
CA ALA A 100 8.25 -0.62 11.78
C ALA A 100 6.92 0.13 11.96
N TYR A 101 6.99 1.43 12.19
CA TYR A 101 5.81 2.28 12.22
C TYR A 101 5.33 2.51 10.79
N PRO A 102 4.05 2.22 10.46
CA PRO A 102 3.51 2.37 9.11
C PRO A 102 3.22 3.82 8.73
N ALA A 103 3.05 4.71 9.69
CA ALA A 103 2.47 6.03 9.45
C ALA A 103 1.16 5.90 8.64
N SER A 104 0.89 6.80 7.70
CA SER A 104 -0.34 6.79 6.88
C SER A 104 -0.47 5.61 5.91
N LEU A 105 0.49 4.67 5.85
CA LEU A 105 0.27 3.39 5.14
C LEU A 105 -0.81 2.54 5.81
N THR A 106 -1.10 2.80 7.09
CA THR A 106 -2.27 2.25 7.84
C THR A 106 -3.57 2.40 7.05
N LYS A 107 -3.73 3.51 6.32
CA LYS A 107 -4.93 3.82 5.55
C LYS A 107 -5.23 2.83 4.42
N ILE A 108 -4.25 2.02 4.02
CA ILE A 108 -4.47 0.91 3.08
C ILE A 108 -5.45 -0.09 3.71
N MET A 109 -5.25 -0.48 4.99
CA MET A 109 -6.17 -1.36 5.71
C MET A 109 -7.53 -0.68 5.94
N THR A 110 -7.52 0.61 6.27
CA THR A 110 -8.76 1.37 6.49
C THR A 110 -9.63 1.39 5.25
N LEU A 111 -9.06 1.70 4.07
CA LEU A 111 -9.80 1.69 2.83
C LEU A 111 -10.17 0.27 2.38
N LEU A 112 -9.33 -0.73 2.61
CA LEU A 112 -9.68 -2.13 2.32
C LEU A 112 -10.98 -2.52 3.04
N LEU A 113 -11.07 -2.27 4.34
CA LEU A 113 -12.28 -2.59 5.11
C LEU A 113 -13.51 -1.79 4.67
N ALA A 114 -13.32 -0.52 4.31
CA ALA A 114 -14.39 0.32 3.80
C ALA A 114 -14.92 -0.18 2.44
N VAL A 115 -14.01 -0.53 1.52
CA VAL A 115 -14.37 -1.09 0.21
C VAL A 115 -15.05 -2.44 0.35
N GLU A 116 -14.53 -3.33 1.20
CA GLU A 116 -15.18 -4.59 1.52
C GLU A 116 -16.60 -4.39 2.08
N ALA A 117 -16.85 -3.34 2.89
CA ALA A 117 -18.18 -3.03 3.40
C ALA A 117 -19.12 -2.54 2.29
N VAL A 118 -18.63 -1.75 1.33
CA VAL A 118 -19.40 -1.37 0.13
C VAL A 118 -19.75 -2.59 -0.71
N GLU A 119 -18.80 -3.47 -0.97
CA GLU A 119 -19.02 -4.67 -1.80
C GLU A 119 -19.98 -5.68 -1.15
N ARG A 120 -20.02 -5.76 0.18
CA ARG A 120 -21.02 -6.55 0.92
C ARG A 120 -22.40 -5.90 0.95
N GLY A 121 -22.51 -4.62 0.57
CA GLY A 121 -23.76 -3.84 0.65
C GLY A 121 -24.09 -3.35 2.06
N ASP A 122 -23.14 -3.36 3.00
CA ASP A 122 -23.32 -2.85 4.36
C ASP A 122 -23.45 -1.32 4.36
N VAL A 123 -22.79 -0.65 3.44
CA VAL A 123 -22.80 0.81 3.19
C VAL A 123 -22.80 1.07 1.69
N GLN A 124 -23.25 2.28 1.27
CA GLN A 124 -23.25 2.68 -0.14
C GLN A 124 -22.31 3.89 -0.36
N LEU A 125 -21.73 4.03 -1.55
CA LEU A 125 -20.84 5.15 -1.88
C LEU A 125 -21.53 6.50 -1.82
N ASP A 126 -22.81 6.56 -2.19
CA ASP A 126 -23.66 7.76 -2.20
C ASP A 126 -24.39 8.02 -0.87
N ASP A 127 -24.15 7.21 0.16
CA ASP A 127 -24.67 7.48 1.50
C ASP A 127 -24.19 8.85 1.98
N THR A 128 -25.12 9.66 2.48
CA THR A 128 -24.78 10.93 3.13
C THR A 128 -24.28 10.67 4.54
N VAL A 129 -23.01 10.88 4.79
CA VAL A 129 -22.35 10.64 6.08
C VAL A 129 -22.04 11.96 6.76
N THR A 130 -22.20 12.01 8.09
CA THR A 130 -21.89 13.17 8.92
C THR A 130 -20.58 12.93 9.67
N ALA A 131 -19.66 13.90 9.65
CA ALA A 131 -18.48 13.86 10.50
C ALA A 131 -18.86 14.00 11.96
N TYR A 132 -18.64 12.96 12.75
CA TYR A 132 -19.03 12.87 14.15
C TYR A 132 -18.15 13.72 15.07
N ALA A 133 -18.58 13.89 16.31
CA ALA A 133 -17.93 14.79 17.27
C ALA A 133 -16.49 14.42 17.60
N ASP A 134 -16.16 13.15 17.52
CA ASP A 134 -14.85 12.58 17.84
C ASP A 134 -13.96 12.35 16.61
N CYS A 135 -14.40 12.75 15.40
CA CYS A 135 -13.57 12.59 14.20
C CYS A 135 -12.20 13.28 14.33
N ASN A 136 -12.08 14.31 15.16
CA ASN A 136 -10.85 15.06 15.44
C ASN A 136 -10.25 14.76 16.83
N ALA A 137 -10.74 13.77 17.58
CA ALA A 137 -10.39 13.59 19.01
C ALA A 137 -8.91 13.31 19.25
N ASP A 138 -8.23 12.64 18.32
CA ASP A 138 -6.82 12.25 18.42
C ASP A 138 -5.91 13.00 17.42
N MET A 139 -6.41 14.08 16.82
CA MET A 139 -5.63 14.87 15.88
C MET A 139 -4.58 15.70 16.62
N VAL A 140 -3.37 15.71 16.06
CA VAL A 140 -2.24 16.52 16.53
C VAL A 140 -1.92 17.62 15.54
N GLU A 141 -1.29 18.71 16.01
CA GLU A 141 -0.85 19.80 15.13
C GLU A 141 0.07 19.28 14.03
N GLY A 142 -0.18 19.70 12.78
CA GLY A 142 0.56 19.27 11.60
C GLY A 142 0.15 17.88 11.05
N ALA A 143 -0.82 17.21 11.65
CA ALA A 143 -1.38 15.98 11.09
C ALA A 143 -2.09 16.25 9.75
N SER A 144 -1.97 15.31 8.80
CA SER A 144 -2.65 15.40 7.51
C SER A 144 -4.17 15.43 7.71
N ASN A 145 -4.83 16.41 7.09
CA ASN A 145 -6.28 16.64 7.18
C ASN A 145 -6.83 17.15 5.83
N ALA A 146 -8.14 17.17 5.70
CA ALA A 146 -8.90 17.77 4.60
C ALA A 146 -9.81 18.90 5.09
N ASP A 147 -9.53 19.47 6.28
CA ASP A 147 -10.31 20.51 6.94
C ASP A 147 -11.78 20.13 7.17
N ILE A 148 -12.03 18.84 7.43
CA ILE A 148 -13.37 18.32 7.72
C ILE A 148 -13.81 18.82 9.10
N LYS A 149 -14.99 19.44 9.14
CA LYS A 149 -15.56 20.01 10.37
C LYS A 149 -16.54 19.05 11.02
N VAL A 150 -16.58 19.05 12.35
CA VAL A 150 -17.62 18.32 13.08
C VAL A 150 -19.00 18.78 12.62
N GLY A 151 -19.86 17.83 12.24
CA GLY A 151 -21.18 18.09 11.67
C GLY A 151 -21.19 18.35 10.16
N GLU A 152 -20.04 18.30 9.49
CA GLU A 152 -19.98 18.37 8.03
C GLU A 152 -20.51 17.08 7.41
N THR A 153 -21.30 17.23 6.34
CA THR A 153 -21.90 16.11 5.61
C THR A 153 -21.41 16.06 4.18
N MET A 154 -20.98 14.90 3.73
CA MET A 154 -20.63 14.60 2.34
C MET A 154 -20.91 13.14 2.02
N THR A 155 -20.68 12.70 0.80
CA THR A 155 -20.87 11.30 0.44
C THR A 155 -19.81 10.41 1.11
N PHE A 156 -20.13 9.14 1.35
CA PHE A 156 -19.15 8.17 1.85
C PHE A 156 -17.95 8.08 0.89
N GLU A 157 -18.19 8.12 -0.41
CA GLU A 157 -17.14 8.16 -1.44
C GLU A 157 -16.17 9.32 -1.22
N ASP A 158 -16.67 10.54 -0.96
CA ASP A 158 -15.83 11.72 -0.70
C ASP A 158 -14.95 11.54 0.54
N PHE A 159 -15.45 10.89 1.61
CA PHE A 159 -14.62 10.54 2.77
C PHE A 159 -13.52 9.55 2.42
N LEU A 160 -13.77 8.55 1.55
CA LEU A 160 -12.74 7.62 1.09
C LEU A 160 -11.64 8.35 0.30
N TYR A 161 -12.00 9.28 -0.58
CA TYR A 161 -11.04 10.11 -1.30
C TYR A 161 -10.26 11.03 -0.35
N CYS A 162 -10.91 11.67 0.62
CA CYS A 162 -10.22 12.47 1.66
C CYS A 162 -9.17 11.62 2.40
N ALA A 163 -9.54 10.41 2.84
CA ALA A 163 -8.66 9.51 3.56
C ALA A 163 -7.46 9.05 2.72
N MET A 164 -7.69 8.71 1.44
CA MET A 164 -6.65 8.10 0.61
C MET A 164 -5.73 9.12 -0.03
N ILE A 165 -6.25 10.05 -0.84
CA ILE A 165 -5.41 10.88 -1.68
C ILE A 165 -4.86 12.12 -0.95
N SER A 166 -5.64 12.73 -0.03
CA SER A 166 -5.16 13.80 0.85
C SER A 166 -4.55 13.29 2.14
N SER A 167 -4.67 11.98 2.39
CA SER A 167 -4.19 11.37 3.63
C SER A 167 -4.87 11.92 4.90
N ALA A 168 -6.10 12.41 4.81
CA ALA A 168 -6.84 13.01 5.90
C ALA A 168 -7.11 12.01 7.04
N ASN A 169 -6.65 12.34 8.24
CA ASN A 169 -6.77 11.45 9.39
C ASN A 169 -8.19 11.44 9.95
N GLU A 170 -8.82 12.62 10.04
CA GLU A 170 -10.20 12.78 10.49
C GLU A 170 -11.19 12.04 9.57
N ALA A 171 -10.92 11.98 8.27
CA ALA A 171 -11.72 11.19 7.35
C ALA A 171 -11.66 9.68 7.67
N CYS A 172 -10.50 9.18 8.12
CA CYS A 172 -10.37 7.78 8.54
C CYS A 172 -11.21 7.48 9.79
N ASN A 173 -11.28 8.42 10.73
CA ASN A 173 -12.12 8.27 11.92
C ASN A 173 -13.61 8.24 11.55
N VAL A 174 -14.05 9.12 10.63
CA VAL A 174 -15.44 9.11 10.12
C VAL A 174 -15.75 7.79 9.41
N VAL A 175 -14.87 7.33 8.52
CA VAL A 175 -15.01 6.04 7.82
C VAL A 175 -15.12 4.89 8.83
N ALA A 176 -14.23 4.88 9.83
CA ALA A 176 -14.21 3.83 10.85
C ALA A 176 -15.52 3.78 11.67
N GLU A 177 -16.00 4.94 12.09
CA GLU A 177 -17.23 5.05 12.85
C GLU A 177 -18.45 4.68 12.01
N TYR A 178 -18.51 5.15 10.78
CA TYR A 178 -19.63 4.84 9.88
C TYR A 178 -19.73 3.35 9.56
N VAL A 179 -18.61 2.69 9.26
CA VAL A 179 -18.58 1.27 8.87
C VAL A 179 -18.82 0.32 10.05
N CYS A 180 -18.29 0.63 11.24
CA CYS A 180 -18.32 -0.29 12.39
C CYS A 180 -19.06 0.27 13.63
N GLY A 181 -19.65 1.47 13.55
CA GLY A 181 -20.36 2.11 14.65
C GLY A 181 -19.45 2.72 15.73
N SER A 182 -18.13 2.49 15.66
CA SER A 182 -17.14 3.17 16.49
C SER A 182 -15.73 2.94 15.97
N ILE A 183 -14.82 3.88 16.25
CA ILE A 183 -13.38 3.75 15.94
C ILE A 183 -12.80 2.49 16.60
N SER A 184 -13.15 2.21 17.86
CA SER A 184 -12.66 1.02 18.57
C SER A 184 -13.09 -0.30 17.92
N ALA A 185 -14.35 -0.43 17.48
CA ALA A 185 -14.84 -1.60 16.77
C ALA A 185 -14.13 -1.77 15.42
N PHE A 186 -13.89 -0.66 14.71
CA PHE A 186 -13.17 -0.68 13.45
C PHE A 186 -11.71 -1.15 13.63
N VAL A 187 -11.00 -0.65 14.65
CA VAL A 187 -9.64 -1.07 14.97
C VAL A 187 -9.57 -2.56 15.30
N GLN A 188 -10.57 -3.09 16.03
CA GLN A 188 -10.66 -4.54 16.26
C GLN A 188 -10.83 -5.30 14.94
N ARG A 189 -11.66 -4.79 14.01
CA ARG A 189 -11.83 -5.39 12.68
C ARG A 189 -10.55 -5.31 11.84
N MET A 190 -9.79 -4.18 11.90
CA MET A 190 -8.48 -4.06 11.25
C MET A 190 -7.53 -5.17 11.70
N ASN A 191 -7.42 -5.40 13.01
CA ASN A 191 -6.55 -6.44 13.56
C ASN A 191 -7.03 -7.85 13.20
N ALA A 192 -8.33 -8.10 13.24
CA ALA A 192 -8.91 -9.37 12.80
C ALA A 192 -8.61 -9.62 11.31
N ARG A 193 -8.80 -8.61 10.44
CA ARG A 193 -8.53 -8.74 9.01
C ARG A 193 -7.04 -8.95 8.72
N ALA A 194 -6.16 -8.28 9.46
CA ALA A 194 -4.73 -8.53 9.36
C ALA A 194 -4.38 -9.99 9.67
N GLN A 195 -4.98 -10.58 10.71
CA GLN A 195 -4.80 -12.01 11.04
C GLN A 195 -5.36 -12.92 9.94
N GLU A 196 -6.54 -12.63 9.38
CA GLU A 196 -7.13 -13.37 8.26
C GLU A 196 -6.20 -13.38 7.04
N LEU A 197 -5.47 -12.28 6.79
CA LEU A 197 -4.47 -12.15 5.73
C LEU A 197 -3.11 -12.78 6.07
N GLY A 198 -2.98 -13.40 7.25
CA GLY A 198 -1.72 -14.01 7.71
C GLY A 198 -0.66 -12.99 8.14
N CYS A 199 -1.05 -11.77 8.49
CA CYS A 199 -0.17 -10.73 8.97
C CYS A 199 0.16 -10.97 10.45
N THR A 200 1.32 -11.52 10.75
CA THR A 200 1.73 -11.87 12.12
C THR A 200 2.59 -10.80 12.81
N GLY A 201 3.10 -9.84 12.04
CA GLY A 201 3.95 -8.75 12.51
C GLY A 201 3.23 -7.39 12.53
N THR A 202 1.89 -7.38 12.50
CA THR A 202 1.08 -6.17 12.39
C THR A 202 0.11 -6.03 13.56
N HIS A 203 0.01 -4.82 14.09
CA HIS A 203 -1.00 -4.43 15.07
C HIS A 203 -1.41 -2.96 14.87
N PHE A 204 -2.70 -2.72 14.76
CA PHE A 204 -3.29 -1.40 14.60
C PHE A 204 -3.93 -0.93 15.90
N VAL A 205 -3.80 0.36 16.24
CA VAL A 205 -4.47 1.00 17.38
C VAL A 205 -5.32 2.21 16.96
N ASN A 206 -5.19 2.67 15.72
CA ASN A 206 -6.01 3.71 15.13
C ASN A 206 -6.16 3.49 13.61
N PRO A 207 -7.15 4.12 12.93
CA PRO A 207 -7.38 3.89 11.50
C PRO A 207 -6.53 4.75 10.56
N HIS A 208 -5.68 5.65 11.06
CA HIS A 208 -4.98 6.65 10.25
C HIS A 208 -3.45 6.57 10.29
N GLY A 209 -2.86 5.97 11.33
CA GLY A 209 -1.42 5.78 11.45
C GLY A 209 -0.66 6.86 12.21
N LEU A 210 -1.33 7.68 13.04
CA LEU A 210 -0.64 8.52 14.02
C LEU A 210 0.16 7.64 14.99
N PRO A 211 1.32 8.12 15.48
CA PRO A 211 2.26 7.30 16.23
C PRO A 211 1.67 6.76 17.54
N ASN A 212 1.93 5.49 17.80
CA ASN A 212 1.70 4.80 19.05
C ASN A 212 2.66 3.60 19.08
N ASP A 213 3.24 3.30 20.24
CA ASP A 213 4.24 2.22 20.36
C ASP A 213 3.67 0.84 20.02
N ASP A 214 2.37 0.65 20.21
CA ASP A 214 1.66 -0.58 19.85
C ASP A 214 1.11 -0.57 18.41
N HIS A 215 1.38 0.49 17.61
CA HIS A 215 0.95 0.60 16.22
C HIS A 215 2.12 0.30 15.28
N TYR A 216 2.21 -0.92 14.80
CA TYR A 216 3.33 -1.38 13.99
C TYR A 216 2.89 -2.34 12.88
N THR A 217 3.76 -2.51 11.91
CA THR A 217 3.62 -3.46 10.81
C THR A 217 4.99 -3.95 10.34
N THR A 218 5.01 -4.79 9.29
CA THR A 218 6.22 -5.17 8.56
C THR A 218 6.05 -4.89 7.06
N ALA A 219 7.14 -4.82 6.31
CA ALA A 219 7.04 -4.65 4.86
C ALA A 219 6.33 -5.85 4.20
N HIS A 220 6.54 -7.04 4.73
CA HIS A 220 5.90 -8.26 4.27
C HIS A 220 4.38 -8.26 4.54
N ASP A 221 3.95 -7.85 5.73
CA ASP A 221 2.53 -7.76 6.05
C ASP A 221 1.83 -6.66 5.23
N LEU A 222 2.47 -5.49 5.06
CA LEU A 222 1.94 -4.45 4.17
C LEU A 222 1.79 -4.91 2.72
N TYR A 223 2.72 -5.73 2.23
CA TYR A 223 2.57 -6.36 0.92
C TYR A 223 1.28 -7.20 0.86
N ARG A 224 1.03 -8.07 1.87
CA ARG A 224 -0.18 -8.91 1.90
C ARG A 224 -1.46 -8.08 1.93
N ILE A 225 -1.49 -7.06 2.81
CA ILE A 225 -2.63 -6.14 2.93
C ILE A 225 -2.84 -5.37 1.62
N THR A 226 -1.77 -4.88 1.00
CA THR A 226 -1.86 -4.11 -0.25
C THR A 226 -2.29 -4.98 -1.42
N LYS A 227 -1.77 -6.21 -1.51
CA LYS A 227 -2.15 -7.16 -2.56
C LYS A 227 -3.65 -7.47 -2.50
N GLU A 228 -4.17 -7.70 -1.30
CA GLU A 228 -5.61 -7.88 -1.10
C GLU A 228 -6.37 -6.62 -1.51
N ALA A 229 -5.97 -5.45 -1.01
CA ALA A 229 -6.64 -4.19 -1.31
C ALA A 229 -6.68 -3.89 -2.82
N LEU A 230 -5.61 -4.15 -3.55
CA LEU A 230 -5.55 -3.95 -5.00
C LEU A 230 -6.39 -4.95 -5.81
N SER A 231 -6.83 -6.05 -5.21
CA SER A 231 -7.77 -6.97 -5.85
C SER A 231 -9.19 -6.39 -5.97
N HIS A 232 -9.49 -5.32 -5.24
CA HIS A 232 -10.74 -4.57 -5.28
C HIS A 232 -10.62 -3.38 -6.24
N GLU A 233 -11.43 -3.36 -7.30
CA GLU A 233 -11.38 -2.31 -8.35
C GLU A 233 -11.60 -0.90 -7.78
N LEU A 234 -12.53 -0.77 -6.81
CA LEU A 234 -12.81 0.51 -6.16
C LEU A 234 -11.57 1.04 -5.42
N PHE A 235 -10.87 0.18 -4.67
CA PHE A 235 -9.63 0.56 -4.00
C PHE A 235 -8.57 1.01 -4.99
N ALA A 236 -8.33 0.22 -6.04
CA ALA A 236 -7.34 0.53 -7.08
C ALA A 236 -7.65 1.86 -7.78
N THR A 237 -8.93 2.14 -8.03
CA THR A 237 -9.39 3.42 -8.61
C THR A 237 -9.09 4.59 -7.68
N ILE A 238 -9.49 4.51 -6.41
CA ILE A 238 -9.31 5.60 -5.45
C ILE A 238 -7.81 5.89 -5.24
N CYS A 239 -6.99 4.87 -5.00
CA CYS A 239 -5.57 5.08 -4.71
C CYS A 239 -4.78 5.63 -5.89
N ASN A 240 -5.21 5.37 -7.12
CA ASN A 240 -4.58 5.86 -8.36
C ASN A 240 -5.15 7.21 -8.84
N THR A 241 -6.16 7.77 -8.15
CA THR A 241 -6.75 9.08 -8.51
C THR A 241 -5.79 10.22 -8.15
N VAL A 242 -5.48 11.06 -9.13
CA VAL A 242 -4.55 12.20 -8.96
C VAL A 242 -5.22 13.37 -8.25
N LYS A 243 -6.45 13.70 -8.62
CA LYS A 243 -7.25 14.77 -8.03
C LYS A 243 -8.71 14.35 -7.92
N HIS A 244 -9.38 14.76 -6.87
CA HIS A 244 -10.80 14.57 -6.66
C HIS A 244 -11.41 15.87 -6.12
N THR A 245 -12.59 16.25 -6.61
CA THR A 245 -13.28 17.46 -6.15
C THR A 245 -14.45 17.05 -5.27
N VAL A 246 -14.38 17.44 -4.01
CA VAL A 246 -15.50 17.34 -3.06
C VAL A 246 -16.39 18.57 -3.28
N PRO A 247 -17.66 18.41 -3.62
CA PRO A 247 -18.60 19.53 -3.77
C PRO A 247 -18.73 20.36 -2.50
N ALA A 248 -19.30 21.56 -2.62
CA ALA A 248 -19.64 22.36 -1.45
C ALA A 248 -20.59 21.57 -0.52
N THR A 249 -20.29 21.61 0.77
CA THR A 249 -21.04 20.90 1.82
C THR A 249 -21.91 21.89 2.63
N ASN A 250 -22.54 21.38 3.68
CA ASN A 250 -23.27 22.22 4.61
C ASN A 250 -22.38 23.19 5.42
N LEU A 251 -21.06 22.94 5.50
CA LEU A 251 -20.13 23.70 6.35
C LEU A 251 -18.89 24.23 5.63
N SER A 252 -18.66 23.83 4.38
CA SER A 252 -17.45 24.18 3.63
C SER A 252 -17.75 24.41 2.16
N ASP A 253 -16.99 25.30 1.52
CA ASP A 253 -16.98 25.46 0.07
C ASP A 253 -16.40 24.23 -0.62
N GLU A 254 -16.59 24.13 -1.94
CA GLU A 254 -15.95 23.11 -2.79
C GLU A 254 -14.44 23.06 -2.54
N ARG A 255 -13.89 21.84 -2.44
CA ARG A 255 -12.46 21.63 -2.25
C ARG A 255 -11.92 20.60 -3.23
N THR A 256 -10.76 20.87 -3.83
CA THR A 256 -10.05 19.91 -4.67
C THR A 256 -8.96 19.21 -3.86
N LEU A 257 -9.10 17.92 -3.69
CA LEU A 257 -8.10 17.05 -3.09
C LEU A 257 -7.00 16.75 -4.12
N SER A 258 -5.76 16.65 -3.67
CA SER A 258 -4.61 16.35 -4.52
C SER A 258 -3.80 15.19 -3.92
N ASN A 259 -3.55 14.17 -4.72
CA ASN A 259 -2.85 12.99 -4.24
C ASN A 259 -1.43 13.35 -3.79
N THR A 260 -1.06 12.91 -2.59
CA THR A 260 0.28 13.12 -2.03
C THR A 260 1.36 12.32 -2.73
N ASN A 261 1.02 11.24 -3.44
CA ASN A 261 1.99 10.35 -4.08
C ASN A 261 2.64 11.01 -5.32
N GLY A 262 3.91 11.38 -5.18
CA GLY A 262 4.68 12.03 -6.24
C GLY A 262 4.97 11.14 -7.46
N LEU A 263 4.82 9.80 -7.36
CA LEU A 263 5.00 8.92 -8.50
C LEU A 263 3.86 9.05 -9.52
N ILE A 264 2.64 9.27 -9.06
CA ILE A 264 1.45 9.40 -9.93
C ILE A 264 1.01 10.84 -10.15
N ASN A 265 1.38 11.74 -9.23
CA ASN A 265 1.00 13.16 -9.26
C ASN A 265 2.24 14.07 -9.45
N PRO A 266 2.49 14.57 -10.66
CA PRO A 266 3.64 15.46 -10.91
C PRO A 266 3.55 16.79 -10.13
N GLU A 267 2.32 17.18 -9.72
CA GLU A 267 2.05 18.37 -8.93
C GLU A 267 1.81 18.06 -7.45
N SER A 268 2.26 16.89 -6.97
CA SER A 268 2.09 16.50 -5.57
C SER A 268 2.44 17.65 -4.63
N PRO A 269 1.59 17.95 -3.62
CA PRO A 269 1.86 19.03 -2.68
C PRO A 269 3.09 18.76 -1.82
N MET A 270 3.47 17.49 -1.64
CA MET A 270 4.56 17.08 -0.73
C MET A 270 5.79 16.54 -1.47
N TYR A 271 5.63 15.76 -2.55
CA TYR A 271 6.68 14.93 -3.14
C TYR A 271 6.84 15.17 -4.64
N ARG A 272 7.15 16.41 -5.04
CA ARG A 272 7.36 16.78 -6.45
C ARG A 272 8.66 16.22 -7.00
N GLY A 273 8.65 15.88 -8.29
CA GLY A 273 9.88 15.54 -9.04
C GLY A 273 10.17 14.05 -9.12
N TYR A 274 9.25 13.19 -8.65
CA TYR A 274 9.37 11.74 -8.68
C TYR A 274 8.40 11.07 -9.67
N TYR A 275 7.68 11.83 -10.50
CA TYR A 275 6.67 11.30 -11.42
C TYR A 275 7.24 10.17 -12.30
N TYR A 276 6.52 9.06 -12.31
CA TYR A 276 6.83 7.87 -13.10
C TYR A 276 5.56 7.40 -13.82
N GLU A 277 5.57 7.45 -15.15
CA GLU A 277 4.40 7.23 -16.00
C GLU A 277 3.72 5.86 -15.84
N TYR A 278 4.46 4.85 -15.37
CA TYR A 278 3.96 3.49 -15.17
C TYR A 278 3.46 3.22 -13.75
N ALA A 279 3.62 4.17 -12.82
CA ALA A 279 3.13 4.02 -11.44
C ALA A 279 1.60 4.04 -11.37
N LYS A 280 1.03 3.23 -10.44
CA LYS A 280 -0.41 3.02 -10.26
C LYS A 280 -0.88 3.20 -8.79
N GLY A 281 -0.32 4.11 -8.08
CA GLY A 281 -0.64 4.37 -6.66
C GLY A 281 0.57 4.01 -5.80
N VAL A 282 0.48 3.61 -4.52
CA VAL A 282 -0.70 3.34 -3.69
C VAL A 282 -0.83 4.39 -2.59
N LYS A 283 0.14 4.47 -1.63
CA LYS A 283 0.04 5.35 -0.46
C LYS A 283 1.40 5.81 0.04
N THR A 284 1.47 7.08 0.44
CA THR A 284 2.61 7.68 1.15
C THR A 284 2.36 7.68 2.66
N GLY A 285 3.43 7.66 3.45
CA GLY A 285 3.38 7.81 4.89
C GLY A 285 4.58 8.56 5.42
N HIS A 286 4.37 9.40 6.44
CA HIS A 286 5.45 10.06 7.16
C HIS A 286 5.01 10.42 8.58
N THR A 287 5.86 10.11 9.52
CA THR A 287 5.90 10.70 10.86
C THR A 287 7.38 10.78 11.25
N GLU A 288 7.71 11.56 12.26
CA GLU A 288 9.09 11.64 12.73
C GLU A 288 9.64 10.26 13.15
N ALA A 289 8.80 9.47 13.83
CA ALA A 289 9.17 8.11 14.27
C ALA A 289 9.25 7.09 13.13
N ALA A 290 8.39 7.18 12.12
CA ALA A 290 8.34 6.25 10.99
C ALA A 290 9.37 6.55 9.91
N GLY A 291 9.84 7.80 9.80
CA GLY A 291 10.54 8.28 8.61
C GLY A 291 9.60 8.34 7.40
N TYR A 292 10.16 8.38 6.20
CA TYR A 292 9.40 8.40 4.95
C TYR A 292 9.07 6.97 4.51
N CYS A 293 7.79 6.72 4.30
CA CYS A 293 7.25 5.41 3.93
C CYS A 293 6.47 5.52 2.61
N LEU A 294 6.51 4.47 1.81
CA LEU A 294 5.80 4.40 0.54
C LEU A 294 5.42 2.96 0.22
N VAL A 295 4.17 2.76 -0.19
CA VAL A 295 3.78 1.59 -0.98
C VAL A 295 3.43 2.08 -2.37
N SER A 296 4.01 1.46 -3.37
CA SER A 296 3.76 1.80 -4.78
C SER A 296 3.64 0.55 -5.64
N THR A 297 2.88 0.66 -6.73
CA THR A 297 2.87 -0.33 -7.79
C THR A 297 3.22 0.33 -9.13
N ALA A 298 3.69 -0.47 -10.05
CA ALA A 298 3.91 -0.03 -11.42
C ALA A 298 3.64 -1.18 -12.39
N GLU A 299 3.12 -0.84 -13.56
CA GLU A 299 2.84 -1.78 -14.64
C GLU A 299 3.49 -1.31 -15.93
N LYS A 300 4.34 -2.17 -16.52
CA LYS A 300 4.97 -1.92 -17.81
C LYS A 300 5.21 -3.22 -18.55
N ASP A 301 4.84 -3.25 -19.84
CA ASP A 301 5.07 -4.39 -20.76
C ASP A 301 4.56 -5.74 -20.20
N GLY A 302 3.46 -5.73 -19.44
CA GLY A 302 2.86 -6.91 -18.82
C GLY A 302 3.53 -7.37 -17.52
N VAL A 303 4.50 -6.63 -17.01
CA VAL A 303 5.12 -6.86 -15.70
C VAL A 303 4.48 -5.93 -14.68
N ARG A 304 3.96 -6.47 -13.57
CA ARG A 304 3.36 -5.72 -12.46
C ARG A 304 4.22 -5.88 -11.22
N LEU A 305 4.74 -4.77 -10.71
CA LEU A 305 5.59 -4.75 -9.52
C LEU A 305 4.92 -4.00 -8.38
N LEU A 306 5.07 -4.53 -7.18
CA LEU A 306 4.72 -3.85 -5.93
C LEU A 306 5.98 -3.61 -5.12
N CYS A 307 6.13 -2.39 -4.61
CA CYS A 307 7.24 -1.99 -3.77
C CYS A 307 6.72 -1.45 -2.43
N VAL A 308 7.31 -1.93 -1.33
CA VAL A 308 7.09 -1.41 0.03
C VAL A 308 8.40 -0.88 0.56
N VAL A 309 8.40 0.39 0.97
CA VAL A 309 9.55 1.07 1.56
C VAL A 309 9.15 1.64 2.93
N LEU A 310 9.88 1.25 4.00
CA LEU A 310 9.66 1.77 5.35
C LEU A 310 10.95 2.34 5.91
N GLY A 311 10.80 3.44 6.68
CA GLY A 311 11.92 4.06 7.36
C GLY A 311 12.91 4.75 6.41
N GLY A 312 12.44 5.28 5.29
CA GLY A 312 13.26 6.08 4.38
C GLY A 312 13.71 7.38 5.04
N LYS A 313 14.91 7.85 4.70
CA LYS A 313 15.51 9.09 5.23
C LYS A 313 15.23 10.25 4.30
N GLY A 314 14.97 11.44 4.87
CA GLY A 314 15.01 12.70 4.13
C GLY A 314 16.44 13.22 4.08
N THR A 315 16.97 13.53 2.88
CA THR A 315 18.30 14.07 2.71
C THR A 315 18.22 15.45 2.06
N ALA A 316 18.80 16.47 2.70
CA ALA A 316 18.85 17.80 2.12
C ALA A 316 19.75 17.82 0.87
N ARG A 317 19.23 18.35 -0.24
CA ARG A 317 19.96 18.55 -1.48
C ARG A 317 20.62 19.95 -1.50
N ALA A 318 21.68 20.10 -2.26
CA ALA A 318 22.41 21.36 -2.40
C ALA A 318 21.56 22.54 -2.93
N ASN A 319 20.42 22.25 -3.58
CA ASN A 319 19.48 23.24 -4.09
C ASN A 319 18.39 23.64 -3.06
N GLY A 320 18.52 23.21 -1.80
CA GLY A 320 17.56 23.50 -0.73
C GLY A 320 16.29 22.64 -0.73
N THR A 321 16.17 21.66 -1.63
CA THR A 321 15.08 20.68 -1.61
C THR A 321 15.47 19.46 -0.80
N THR A 322 14.48 18.68 -0.36
CA THR A 322 14.69 17.39 0.30
C THR A 322 14.59 16.25 -0.73
N ASP A 323 15.54 15.33 -0.67
CA ASP A 323 15.41 14.01 -1.29
C ASP A 323 14.73 13.08 -0.30
N PHE A 324 13.61 12.51 -0.71
CA PHE A 324 12.81 11.63 0.14
C PHE A 324 13.17 10.19 -0.20
N GLY A 325 13.89 9.51 0.71
CA GLY A 325 14.40 8.16 0.48
C GLY A 325 13.34 7.15 0.09
N SER A 326 12.09 7.32 0.53
CA SER A 326 10.99 6.44 0.10
C SER A 326 10.66 6.52 -1.40
N PHE A 327 11.08 7.58 -2.08
CA PHE A 327 10.87 7.77 -3.53
C PHE A 327 12.14 7.59 -4.36
N SER A 328 13.31 7.82 -3.76
CA SER A 328 14.60 7.66 -4.43
C SER A 328 15.19 6.26 -4.30
N ASP A 329 14.79 5.55 -3.25
CA ASP A 329 15.13 4.15 -3.00
C ASP A 329 14.24 3.21 -3.84
#